data_f6a5695d70717e276d9b601775bf2279
#
_entry.id   f6a5695d70717e276d9b601775bf2279
#
_cell.length_a   1.000
_cell.length_b   1.000
_cell.length_c   1.000
_cell.angle_alpha   90.00
_cell.angle_beta   90.00
_cell.angle_gamma   90.00
#
_symmetry.space_group_name_H-M   'P 1'
#
loop_
_entity.id
_entity.type
_entity.pdbx_description
1 polymer ?
#
loop_
_entity_poly.entity_id
_entity_poly.type
_entity_poly.pdbx_seq_one_letter_code
_entity_poly.pdbx_strand_id
1 'polypeptide(L)'
;MKKIKLIGRRRTGVSEETGKRYDFISFSAQAKDGTWYDVKFTANCGNIPKTSGIFEMYTDLKNLSINGNTKVLWVKEIAKVIDITDDIRTDELATINGMWGDDDEN
;
A
#
# COMPACT_ATOMS: atom_id res chain seq x y z
N MET A 1 -3.46 -6.53 15.58
CA MET A 1 -3.16 -6.48 14.14
C MET A 1 -3.52 -5.11 13.60
N LYS A 2 -2.72 -4.58 12.72
CA LYS A 2 -2.97 -3.26 12.13
C LYS A 2 -3.72 -3.39 10.82
N LYS A 3 -4.55 -2.40 10.55
CA LYS A 3 -5.25 -2.27 9.28
C LYS A 3 -4.69 -1.05 8.55
N ILE A 4 -4.21 -1.26 7.35
CA ILE A 4 -3.63 -0.21 6.52
C ILE A 4 -4.36 -0.18 5.18
N LYS A 5 -4.77 0.99 4.76
CA LYS A 5 -5.42 1.14 3.47
C LYS A 5 -4.35 1.37 2.41
N LEU A 6 -4.33 0.49 1.41
CA LEU A 6 -3.38 0.57 0.30
C LEU A 6 -4.09 1.10 -0.92
N ILE A 7 -3.43 1.99 -1.64
CA ILE A 7 -3.89 2.44 -2.94
C ILE A 7 -2.92 1.90 -3.98
N GLY A 8 -3.42 1.02 -4.84
CA GLY A 8 -2.62 0.42 -5.89
C GLY A 8 -2.90 1.06 -7.24
N ARG A 9 -1.84 1.48 -7.94
CA ARG A 9 -1.95 2.08 -9.26
C ARG A 9 -1.06 1.33 -10.24
N ARG A 10 -1.64 1.00 -11.39
CA ARG A 10 -0.86 0.35 -12.43
C ARG A 10 0.06 1.35 -13.10
N ARG A 11 1.33 0.97 -13.23
CA ARG A 11 2.35 1.77 -13.89
C ARG A 11 2.84 1.01 -15.10
N THR A 12 2.76 1.64 -16.26
CA THR A 12 3.25 1.05 -17.52
C THR A 12 4.08 2.09 -18.24
N GLY A 13 5.03 1.61 -19.01
CA GLY A 13 5.87 2.49 -19.80
C GLY A 13 7.04 1.76 -20.40
N VAL A 14 8.00 2.55 -20.89
CA VAL A 14 9.23 2.05 -21.48
C VAL A 14 10.38 2.73 -20.77
N SER A 15 11.34 1.93 -20.29
CA SER A 15 12.53 2.46 -19.66
C SER A 15 13.41 3.17 -20.70
N GLU A 16 13.76 4.41 -20.44
CA GLU A 16 14.63 5.17 -21.33
C GLU A 16 16.05 4.58 -21.36
N GLU A 17 16.48 3.98 -20.26
CA GLU A 17 17.83 3.43 -20.19
C GLU A 17 17.98 2.11 -20.91
N THR A 18 16.98 1.23 -20.81
CA THR A 18 17.08 -0.12 -21.34
C THR A 18 16.20 -0.38 -22.53
N GLY A 19 15.22 0.48 -22.80
CA GLY A 19 14.23 0.28 -23.85
C GLY A 19 13.21 -0.81 -23.53
N LYS A 20 13.27 -1.39 -22.34
CA LYS A 20 12.34 -2.45 -21.95
C LYS A 20 11.04 -1.88 -21.44
N ARG A 21 9.96 -2.58 -21.72
CA ARG A 21 8.65 -2.23 -21.19
C ARG A 21 8.55 -2.68 -19.74
N TYR A 22 7.87 -1.86 -18.95
CA TYR A 22 7.55 -2.23 -17.59
C TYR A 22 6.05 -2.17 -17.36
N ASP A 23 5.58 -2.99 -16.46
CA ASP A 23 4.18 -3.06 -16.08
C ASP A 23 4.14 -3.61 -14.66
N PHE A 24 3.79 -2.77 -13.71
CA PHE A 24 3.73 -3.18 -12.32
C PHE A 24 2.68 -2.36 -11.57
N ILE A 25 2.33 -2.82 -10.38
CA ILE A 25 1.41 -2.10 -9.49
C ILE A 25 2.23 -1.39 -8.43
N SER A 26 2.04 -0.09 -8.31
CA SER A 26 2.68 0.73 -7.29
C SER A 26 1.68 0.94 -6.16
N PHE A 27 2.10 0.70 -4.93
CA PHE A 27 1.23 0.84 -3.76
C PHE A 27 1.66 2.02 -2.91
N SER A 28 0.67 2.72 -2.36
CA SER A 28 0.88 3.86 -1.48
C SER A 28 -0.04 3.75 -0.29
N ALA A 29 0.39 4.32 0.83
CA ALA A 29 -0.43 4.43 2.04
C ALA A 29 -0.18 5.80 2.65
N GLN A 30 -1.21 6.35 3.29
CA GLN A 30 -1.11 7.66 3.92
C GLN A 30 -1.15 7.54 5.43
N ALA A 31 -0.21 8.16 6.09
CA ALA A 31 -0.16 8.20 7.54
C ALA A 31 -1.18 9.19 8.11
N LYS A 32 -1.40 9.12 9.41
CA LYS A 32 -2.36 9.99 10.09
C LYS A 32 -2.04 11.47 9.95
N ASP A 33 -0.76 11.81 9.83
CA ASP A 33 -0.34 13.19 9.67
C ASP A 33 -0.42 13.68 8.22
N GLY A 34 -0.93 12.83 7.31
CA GLY A 34 -1.06 13.18 5.92
C GLY A 34 0.13 12.78 5.05
N THR A 35 1.20 12.27 5.65
CA THR A 35 2.38 11.87 4.89
C THR A 35 2.11 10.64 4.05
N TRP A 36 2.47 10.71 2.77
CA TRP A 36 2.35 9.58 1.88
C TRP A 36 3.63 8.75 1.87
N TYR A 37 3.46 7.44 1.91
CA TYR A 37 4.55 6.48 1.85
C TYR A 37 4.38 5.56 0.67
N ASP A 38 5.47 5.25 -0.01
CA ASP A 38 5.50 4.14 -0.96
C ASP A 38 5.51 2.85 -0.15
N VAL A 39 4.68 1.91 -0.55
CA VAL A 39 4.62 0.63 0.13
C VAL A 39 5.35 -0.40 -0.71
N LYS A 40 6.33 -1.06 -0.09
CA LYS A 40 7.12 -2.10 -0.74
C LYS A 40 7.02 -3.38 0.06
N PHE A 41 7.13 -4.50 -0.62
CA PHE A 41 6.97 -5.80 -0.01
C PHE A 41 8.27 -6.58 -0.14
N THR A 42 8.61 -7.33 0.92
CA THR A 42 9.80 -8.18 0.85
C THR A 42 9.55 -9.35 -0.10
N ALA A 43 10.62 -10.00 -0.55
CA ALA A 43 10.52 -11.06 -1.55
C ALA A 43 9.62 -12.22 -1.14
N ASN A 44 9.52 -12.48 0.15
CA ASN A 44 8.72 -13.60 0.66
C ASN A 44 7.33 -13.20 1.11
N CYS A 45 6.96 -11.95 0.91
CA CYS A 45 5.63 -11.48 1.32
C CYS A 45 4.55 -12.09 0.43
N GLY A 46 3.60 -12.79 1.04
CA GLY A 46 2.44 -13.34 0.34
C GLY A 46 1.27 -12.38 0.39
N ASN A 47 0.23 -12.73 -0.32
CA ASN A 47 -1.06 -12.02 -0.33
C ASN A 47 -0.98 -10.60 -0.89
N ILE A 48 0.05 -10.28 -1.65
CA ILE A 48 0.16 -8.97 -2.29
C ILE A 48 -0.90 -8.85 -3.38
N PRO A 49 -1.71 -7.78 -3.37
CA PRO A 49 -2.67 -7.58 -4.46
C PRO A 49 -1.98 -7.47 -5.80
N LYS A 50 -2.61 -8.01 -6.84
CA LYS A 50 -2.02 -8.06 -8.18
C LYS A 50 -2.72 -7.15 -9.19
N THR A 51 -3.63 -6.32 -8.70
CA THR A 51 -4.37 -5.40 -9.56
C THR A 51 -4.35 -4.02 -8.92
N SER A 52 -4.67 -3.00 -9.71
CA SER A 52 -4.90 -1.67 -9.16
C SER A 52 -6.21 -1.68 -8.36
N GLY A 53 -6.33 -0.74 -7.44
CA GLY A 53 -7.53 -0.63 -6.62
C GLY A 53 -7.21 -0.13 -5.21
N ILE A 54 -8.21 -0.22 -4.37
CA ILE A 54 -8.12 0.18 -2.97
C ILE A 54 -8.29 -1.07 -2.12
N PHE A 55 -7.37 -1.28 -1.20
CA PHE A 55 -7.35 -2.51 -0.39
C PHE A 55 -7.20 -2.19 1.08
N GLU A 56 -7.79 -3.02 1.92
CA GLU A 56 -7.48 -3.03 3.35
C GLU A 56 -6.53 -4.18 3.62
N MET A 57 -5.33 -3.85 4.08
CA MET A 57 -4.31 -4.83 4.41
C MET A 57 -4.25 -4.97 5.92
N TYR A 58 -4.27 -6.21 6.39
CA TYR A 58 -4.16 -6.54 7.80
C TYR A 58 -2.83 -7.24 8.05
N THR A 59 -2.05 -6.71 8.98
CA THR A 59 -0.76 -7.28 9.33
C THR A 59 -0.37 -6.88 10.74
N ASP A 60 0.56 -7.63 11.32
CA ASP A 60 1.09 -7.28 12.64
C ASP A 60 2.14 -6.19 12.52
N LEU A 61 2.22 -5.36 13.54
CA LEU A 61 3.17 -4.26 13.57
C LEU A 61 4.60 -4.73 13.38
N LYS A 62 4.96 -5.90 13.90
CA LYS A 62 6.30 -6.47 13.77
C LYS A 62 6.71 -6.73 12.32
N ASN A 63 5.73 -6.81 11.41
CA ASN A 63 5.98 -7.06 10.00
C ASN A 63 6.10 -5.77 9.19
N LEU A 64 6.09 -4.64 9.85
CA LEU A 64 6.18 -3.33 9.21
C LEU A 64 7.49 -2.65 9.58
N SER A 65 8.08 -1.95 8.62
CA SER A 65 9.30 -1.19 8.83
C SER A 65 9.21 0.11 8.04
N ILE A 66 9.43 1.23 8.70
CA ILE A 66 9.32 2.55 8.08
C ILE A 66 10.70 3.14 7.89
N ASN A 67 10.96 3.65 6.69
CA ASN A 67 12.10 4.51 6.44
C ASN A 67 11.56 5.93 6.25
N GLY A 68 11.71 6.78 7.26
CA GLY A 68 11.20 8.13 7.22
C GLY A 68 11.91 9.05 6.24
N ASN A 69 13.18 8.76 5.95
CA ASN A 69 13.95 9.59 5.03
C ASN A 69 13.51 9.41 3.59
N THR A 70 13.24 8.17 3.19
CA THR A 70 12.83 7.85 1.83
C THR A 70 11.32 7.76 1.67
N LYS A 71 10.58 7.87 2.76
CA LYS A 71 9.12 7.72 2.78
C LYS A 71 8.70 6.38 2.20
N VAL A 72 9.31 5.31 2.69
CA VAL A 72 8.99 3.93 2.28
C VAL A 72 8.52 3.14 3.48
N LEU A 73 7.44 2.41 3.28
CA LEU A 73 6.93 1.44 4.24
C LEU A 73 7.20 0.06 3.69
N TRP A 74 8.00 -0.73 4.40
CA TRP A 74 8.28 -2.11 4.04
C TRP A 74 7.32 -3.03 4.76
N VAL A 75 6.76 -3.99 4.05
CA VAL A 75 5.84 -5.00 4.59
C VAL A 75 6.47 -6.37 4.39
N LYS A 76 6.66 -7.11 5.48
CA LYS A 76 7.26 -8.43 5.44
C LYS A 76 6.25 -9.54 5.26
N GLU A 77 5.06 -9.35 5.77
CA GLU A 77 4.02 -10.38 5.74
C GLU A 77 2.65 -9.73 5.84
N ILE A 78 1.70 -10.28 5.11
CA ILE A 78 0.31 -9.83 5.12
C ILE A 78 -0.55 -10.98 5.59
N ALA A 79 -1.33 -10.75 6.64
CA ALA A 79 -2.25 -11.77 7.15
C ALA A 79 -3.49 -11.89 6.27
N LYS A 80 -3.98 -10.74 5.77
CA LYS A 80 -5.24 -10.73 5.04
C LYS A 80 -5.33 -9.44 4.23
N VAL A 81 -5.94 -9.52 3.05
CA VAL A 81 -6.22 -8.35 2.21
C VAL A 81 -7.67 -8.42 1.74
N ILE A 82 -8.34 -7.29 1.81
CA ILE A 82 -9.71 -7.16 1.32
C ILE A 82 -9.72 -6.06 0.26
N ASP A 83 -10.28 -6.38 -0.90
CA ASP A 83 -10.46 -5.40 -1.97
C ASP A 83 -11.71 -4.58 -1.65
N ILE A 84 -11.53 -3.29 -1.45
CA ILE A 84 -12.64 -2.39 -1.14
C ILE A 84 -12.82 -1.32 -2.20
N THR A 85 -12.31 -1.56 -3.40
CA THR A 85 -12.34 -0.57 -4.47
C THR A 85 -13.74 -0.03 -4.73
N ASP A 86 -14.72 -0.90 -4.74
CA ASP A 86 -16.10 -0.50 -5.02
C ASP A 86 -16.84 0.04 -3.80
N ASP A 87 -16.23 -0.05 -2.63
CA ASP A 87 -16.86 0.39 -1.38
C ASP A 87 -16.51 1.83 -1.03
N ILE A 88 -15.59 2.44 -1.76
CA ILE A 88 -15.10 3.78 -1.47
C ILE A 88 -15.38 4.68 -2.66
N ARG A 89 -16.07 5.79 -2.40
CA ARG A 89 -16.36 6.77 -3.44
C ARG A 89 -15.13 7.65 -3.67
N THR A 90 -15.07 8.25 -4.85
CA THR A 90 -13.92 9.06 -5.26
C THR A 90 -13.61 10.18 -4.29
N ASP A 91 -14.62 10.86 -3.78
CA ASP A 91 -14.42 11.95 -2.84
C ASP A 91 -13.88 11.45 -1.51
N GLU A 92 -14.19 10.23 -1.15
CA GLU A 92 -13.63 9.62 0.04
C GLU A 92 -12.17 9.28 -0.16
N LEU A 93 -11.79 8.90 -1.37
CA LEU A 93 -10.39 8.62 -1.68
C LEU A 93 -9.52 9.85 -1.46
N ALA A 94 -10.03 11.02 -1.79
CA ALA A 94 -9.28 12.26 -1.64
C ALA A 94 -9.04 12.60 -0.18
N THR A 95 -9.82 12.03 0.72
CA THR A 95 -9.71 12.31 2.15
C THR A 95 -9.19 11.12 2.94
N ILE A 96 -8.75 10.06 2.28
CA ILE A 96 -8.17 8.94 2.98
C ILE A 96 -6.89 9.40 3.65
N ASN A 97 -6.92 9.36 4.96
CA ASN A 97 -5.75 9.68 5.74
C ASN A 97 -5.93 8.97 7.07
N GLY A 98 -4.86 8.87 7.81
CA GLY A 98 -4.92 8.23 9.11
C GLY A 98 -5.23 6.75 9.07
N MET A 99 -5.17 6.17 7.91
CA MET A 99 -5.44 4.74 7.81
C MET A 99 -4.32 3.91 8.39
N TRP A 100 -3.19 4.48 8.38
CA TRP A 100 -1.95 3.89 8.81
C TRP A 100 -1.99 3.76 10.30
N GLY A 101 -1.92 2.55 10.77
CA GLY A 101 -1.91 2.32 12.18
C GLY A 101 -3.23 2.49 12.88
N ASP A 102 -4.28 2.62 12.13
CA ASP A 102 -5.58 2.59 12.77
C ASP A 102 -5.78 1.24 13.37
N ASP A 103 -6.20 1.22 14.55
CA ASP A 103 -6.17 0.10 15.19
C ASP A 103 -7.10 -0.64 15.37
N ASP A 104 -6.96 -1.28 15.25
CA ASP A 104 -7.56 -2.17 15.47
C ASP A 104 -7.86 -2.55 16.74
N GLU A 105 -7.93 -2.23 17.35
CA GLU A 105 -8.11 -2.55 18.28
C GLU A 105 -8.55 -2.78 18.69
N ASN A 106 -8.70 -2.81 18.85
CA ASN A 106 -9.08 -3.07 19.33
C ASN A 106 -9.27 -3.57 19.50
#